data_4a3ec14fb0d532603e3a761df1d764c0
#
_entry.id   4a3ec14fb0d532603e3a761df1d764c0
#
_cell.length_a   1.000
_cell.length_b   1.000
_cell.length_c   1.000
_cell.angle_alpha   90.00
_cell.angle_beta   90.00
_cell.angle_gamma   90.00
#
_symmetry.space_group_name_H-M   'P 1'
#
loop_
_entity.id
_entity.type
_entity.pdbx_description
1 polymer ?
#
loop_
_entity_poly.entity_id
_entity_poly.type
_entity_poly.pdbx_seq_one_letter_code
_entity_poly.pdbx_strand_id
1 'polypeptide(L)'
;MTICQSANNPYADCAAHYVESRKLSELVLDEFCSKTGIFKQNVREMDDMTGTNWSQVPTVIVEMGFLSNVSDDRLMATEYFRQEAAIGIANGVDAYFEWLETSTVDENATGDQTATESPTETDIS
;
A
#
# COMPACT_ATOMS: atom_id res chain seq x y z
N MET A 1 0.34 6.47 12.57
CA MET A 1 -0.46 6.49 11.33
C MET A 1 0.44 6.38 10.11
N THR A 2 -0.13 6.06 8.95
CA THR A 2 0.58 6.14 7.67
C THR A 2 -0.07 7.17 6.77
N ILE A 3 0.69 7.68 5.79
CA ILE A 3 0.22 8.68 4.83
C ILE A 3 0.57 8.18 3.42
N CYS A 4 -0.37 8.30 2.50
CA CYS A 4 -0.17 8.13 1.06
C CYS A 4 -0.87 9.26 0.28
N GLN A 5 -0.66 9.32 -1.03
CA GLN A 5 -1.40 10.23 -1.90
C GLN A 5 -2.87 9.80 -2.04
N SER A 6 -3.72 10.70 -2.48
CA SER A 6 -5.10 10.37 -2.84
C SER A 6 -5.23 9.85 -4.27
N ALA A 7 -6.38 9.24 -4.57
CA ALA A 7 -6.72 8.81 -5.94
C ALA A 7 -6.85 9.99 -6.93
N ASN A 8 -7.09 11.19 -6.41
CA ASN A 8 -7.28 12.42 -7.20
C ASN A 8 -6.06 13.34 -7.15
N ASN A 9 -4.88 12.82 -6.81
CA ASN A 9 -3.66 13.59 -6.76
C ASN A 9 -3.40 14.27 -8.11
N PRO A 10 -3.05 15.58 -8.14
CA PRO A 10 -2.87 16.33 -9.39
C PRO A 10 -1.63 15.88 -10.19
N TYR A 11 -0.72 15.13 -9.60
CA TYR A 11 0.46 14.60 -10.27
C TYR A 11 0.17 13.20 -10.82
N ALA A 12 0.13 13.06 -12.16
CA ALA A 12 -0.32 11.85 -12.84
C ALA A 12 0.48 10.60 -12.47
N ASP A 13 1.81 10.70 -12.37
CA ASP A 13 2.67 9.57 -12.01
C ASP A 13 2.37 9.06 -10.60
N CYS A 14 2.18 9.99 -9.66
CA CYS A 14 1.82 9.66 -8.30
C CYS A 14 0.41 9.05 -8.20
N ALA A 15 -0.57 9.64 -8.89
CA ALA A 15 -1.95 9.14 -8.90
C ALA A 15 -2.06 7.72 -9.48
N ALA A 16 -1.23 7.38 -10.46
CA ALA A 16 -1.19 6.05 -11.07
C ALA A 16 -0.83 4.94 -10.05
N HIS A 17 -0.13 5.27 -8.98
CA HIS A 17 0.27 4.33 -7.92
C HIS A 17 -0.63 4.38 -6.66
N TYR A 18 -1.82 4.97 -6.76
CA TYR A 18 -2.69 5.14 -5.60
C TYR A 18 -3.07 3.81 -4.94
N VAL A 19 -3.51 2.83 -5.73
CA VAL A 19 -4.00 1.54 -5.21
C VAL A 19 -2.90 0.82 -4.45
N GLU A 20 -1.70 0.75 -5.03
CA GLU A 20 -0.54 0.11 -4.44
C GLU A 20 -0.04 0.87 -3.20
N SER A 21 0.04 2.19 -3.27
CA SER A 21 0.47 3.02 -2.14
C SER A 21 -0.51 2.93 -0.97
N ARG A 22 -1.81 2.90 -1.26
CA ARG A 22 -2.86 2.71 -0.25
C ARG A 22 -2.74 1.34 0.42
N LYS A 23 -2.56 0.28 -0.37
CA LYS A 23 -2.39 -1.07 0.15
C LYS A 23 -1.11 -1.23 0.97
N LEU A 24 0.01 -0.72 0.46
CA LEU A 24 1.28 -0.66 1.19
C LEU A 24 1.12 0.06 2.53
N SER A 25 0.41 1.19 2.54
CA SER A 25 0.18 1.99 3.75
C SER A 25 -0.64 1.25 4.80
N GLU A 26 -1.64 0.47 4.39
CA GLU A 26 -2.46 -0.36 5.28
C GLU A 26 -1.65 -1.48 5.92
N LEU A 27 -0.91 -2.24 5.11
CA LEU A 27 -0.12 -3.37 5.57
C LEU A 27 1.05 -2.93 6.48
N VAL A 28 1.76 -1.86 6.10
CA VAL A 28 2.82 -1.30 6.95
C VAL A 28 2.27 -0.77 8.26
N LEU A 29 1.11 -0.12 8.26
CA LEU A 29 0.49 0.37 9.49
C LEU A 29 0.11 -0.78 10.42
N ASP A 30 -0.45 -1.85 9.89
CA ASP A 30 -0.88 -3.01 10.66
C ASP A 30 0.30 -3.69 11.33
N GLU A 31 1.33 -4.02 10.58
CA GLU A 31 2.52 -4.68 11.09
C GLU A 31 3.33 -3.80 12.04
N PHE A 32 3.47 -2.51 11.73
CA PHE A 32 4.13 -1.55 12.60
C PHE A 32 3.45 -1.45 13.97
N CYS A 33 2.13 -1.31 14.00
CA CYS A 33 1.39 -1.21 15.26
C CYS A 33 1.38 -2.53 16.03
N SER A 34 1.30 -3.67 15.33
CA SER A 34 1.39 -5.01 15.92
C SER A 34 2.72 -5.23 16.65
N LYS A 35 3.84 -4.78 16.06
CA LYS A 35 5.17 -4.94 16.64
C LYS A 35 5.49 -3.94 17.74
N THR A 36 5.14 -2.68 17.53
CA THR A 36 5.51 -1.60 18.47
C THR A 36 4.55 -1.44 19.65
N GLY A 37 3.31 -1.97 19.53
CA GLY A 37 2.25 -1.75 20.51
C GLY A 37 1.68 -0.32 20.52
N ILE A 38 2.10 0.54 19.59
CA ILE A 38 1.52 1.88 19.44
C ILE A 38 0.07 1.79 18.97
N PHE A 39 -0.77 2.70 19.49
CA PHE A 39 -2.17 2.79 19.10
C PHE A 39 -2.29 3.01 17.57
N LYS A 40 -2.97 2.06 16.91
CA LYS A 40 -3.23 2.13 15.47
C LYS A 40 -4.22 3.25 15.18
N GLN A 41 -3.77 4.22 14.42
CA GLN A 41 -4.64 5.24 13.83
C GLN A 41 -5.10 4.79 12.43
N ASN A 42 -5.30 5.72 11.52
CA ASN A 42 -5.74 5.46 10.16
C ASN A 42 -4.62 5.66 9.13
N VAL A 43 -4.86 5.17 7.94
CA VAL A 43 -4.16 5.65 6.73
C VAL A 43 -4.77 6.99 6.35
N ARG A 44 -3.93 8.01 6.21
CA ARG A 44 -4.35 9.36 5.82
C ARG A 44 -3.92 9.64 4.38
N GLU A 45 -4.83 10.17 3.60
CA GLU A 45 -4.55 10.62 2.24
C GLU A 45 -4.21 12.11 2.25
N MET A 46 -3.05 12.48 1.67
CA MET A 46 -2.56 13.85 1.61
C MET A 46 -1.83 14.10 0.28
N ASP A 47 -2.14 15.20 -0.37
CA ASP A 47 -1.60 15.58 -1.68
C ASP A 47 -0.66 16.80 -1.63
N ASP A 48 -0.25 17.19 -0.45
CA ASP A 48 0.68 18.30 -0.19
C ASP A 48 2.07 17.86 0.28
N MET A 49 2.37 16.56 0.17
CA MET A 49 3.63 15.97 0.60
C MET A 49 4.57 15.76 -0.60
N THR A 50 5.69 16.49 -0.65
CA THR A 50 6.67 16.40 -1.75
C THR A 50 7.16 14.97 -1.98
N GLY A 51 7.42 14.21 -0.90
CA GLY A 51 7.93 12.85 -1.00
C GLY A 51 6.99 11.86 -1.69
N THR A 52 5.68 12.05 -1.58
CA THR A 52 4.68 11.25 -2.27
C THR A 52 4.37 11.79 -3.66
N ASN A 53 4.23 13.12 -3.81
CA ASN A 53 3.81 13.74 -5.07
C ASN A 53 4.78 13.55 -6.24
N TRP A 54 6.07 13.36 -5.95
CA TRP A 54 7.12 13.17 -6.96
C TRP A 54 7.56 11.71 -7.09
N SER A 55 6.88 10.81 -6.41
CA SER A 55 7.20 9.38 -6.48
C SER A 55 6.71 8.77 -7.78
N GLN A 56 7.55 7.94 -8.38
CA GLN A 56 7.23 7.11 -9.56
C GLN A 56 7.06 5.63 -9.18
N VAL A 57 6.92 5.36 -7.88
CA VAL A 57 6.70 4.03 -7.32
C VAL A 57 5.71 4.12 -6.16
N PRO A 58 5.08 3.02 -5.76
CA PRO A 58 4.26 2.98 -4.56
C PRO A 58 5.02 3.49 -3.34
N THR A 59 4.42 4.40 -2.59
CA THR A 59 5.10 5.12 -1.51
C THR A 59 4.20 5.25 -0.28
N VAL A 60 4.80 5.11 0.89
CA VAL A 60 4.18 5.32 2.19
C VAL A 60 5.07 6.19 3.06
N ILE A 61 4.48 7.10 3.83
CA ILE A 61 5.12 7.81 4.93
C ILE A 61 4.62 7.19 6.24
N VAL A 62 5.53 6.81 7.12
CA VAL A 62 5.20 6.22 8.43
C VAL A 62 5.42 7.28 9.52
N GLU A 63 4.33 7.74 10.12
CA GLU A 63 4.34 8.61 11.29
C GLU A 63 4.39 7.76 12.55
N MET A 64 5.57 7.62 13.13
CA MET A 64 5.85 6.69 14.22
C MET A 64 5.30 7.14 15.57
N GLY A 65 5.08 8.44 15.77
CA GLY A 65 4.59 9.04 17.02
C GLY A 65 4.76 10.56 17.00
N PHE A 66 4.34 11.20 18.07
CA PHE A 66 4.39 12.65 18.22
C PHE A 66 5.46 13.05 19.24
N LEU A 67 6.49 13.77 18.81
CA LEU A 67 7.54 14.29 19.72
C LEU A 67 7.00 15.25 20.78
N SER A 68 5.87 15.89 20.55
CA SER A 68 5.16 16.71 21.54
C SER A 68 4.46 15.90 22.63
N ASN A 69 4.29 14.59 22.42
CA ASN A 69 3.77 13.66 23.42
C ASN A 69 4.95 13.04 24.18
N VAL A 70 5.07 13.35 25.48
CA VAL A 70 6.18 12.88 26.32
C VAL A 70 6.28 11.34 26.37
N SER A 71 5.14 10.64 26.27
CA SER A 71 5.12 9.17 26.27
C SER A 71 5.68 8.62 24.96
N ASP A 72 5.27 9.18 23.82
CA ASP A 72 5.75 8.78 22.50
C ASP A 72 7.24 9.09 22.36
N ASP A 73 7.67 10.29 22.79
CA ASP A 73 9.07 10.70 22.74
C ASP A 73 9.98 9.75 23.52
N ARG A 74 9.60 9.41 24.75
CA ARG A 74 10.34 8.44 25.57
C ARG A 74 10.38 7.04 24.95
N LEU A 75 9.28 6.58 24.38
CA LEU A 75 9.19 5.28 23.73
C LEU A 75 10.10 5.22 22.50
N MET A 76 10.02 6.22 21.62
CA MET A 76 10.85 6.32 20.40
C MET A 76 12.35 6.43 20.70
N ALA A 77 12.73 6.95 21.88
CA ALA A 77 14.11 7.02 22.33
C ALA A 77 14.70 5.65 22.70
N THR A 78 13.88 4.63 22.92
CA THR A 78 14.37 3.28 23.27
C THR A 78 14.88 2.50 22.06
N GLU A 79 15.94 1.72 22.25
CA GLU A 79 16.46 0.82 21.22
C GLU A 79 15.44 -0.25 20.85
N TYR A 80 14.76 -0.81 21.85
CA TYR A 80 13.71 -1.79 21.65
C TYR A 80 12.64 -1.31 20.67
N PHE A 81 12.08 -0.11 20.90
CA PHE A 81 11.07 0.43 20.01
C PHE A 81 11.59 0.59 18.57
N ARG A 82 12.81 1.11 18.39
CA ARG A 82 13.40 1.29 17.06
C ARG A 82 13.59 -0.03 16.31
N GLN A 83 13.97 -1.09 17.02
CA GLN A 83 14.09 -2.44 16.45
C GLN A 83 12.73 -2.99 16.05
N GLU A 84 11.73 -2.94 16.94
CA GLU A 84 10.36 -3.41 16.64
C GLU A 84 9.70 -2.59 15.51
N ALA A 85 9.95 -1.29 15.44
CA ALA A 85 9.49 -0.43 14.36
C ALA A 85 10.09 -0.86 13.01
N ALA A 86 11.38 -1.12 12.95
CA ALA A 86 12.05 -1.59 11.74
C ALA A 86 11.52 -2.96 11.29
N ILE A 87 11.31 -3.90 12.22
CA ILE A 87 10.74 -5.21 11.93
C ILE A 87 9.30 -5.07 11.43
N GLY A 88 8.48 -4.24 12.07
CA GLY A 88 7.09 -4.02 11.65
C GLY A 88 6.99 -3.42 10.26
N ILE A 89 7.83 -2.44 9.94
CA ILE A 89 7.88 -1.86 8.58
C ILE A 89 8.31 -2.92 7.56
N ALA A 90 9.35 -3.69 7.84
CA ALA A 90 9.82 -4.76 6.95
C ALA A 90 8.74 -5.80 6.69
N ASN A 91 8.07 -6.29 7.74
CA ASN A 91 6.95 -7.24 7.61
C ASN A 91 5.81 -6.68 6.75
N GLY A 92 5.47 -5.39 6.92
CA GLY A 92 4.43 -4.73 6.12
C GLY A 92 4.81 -4.64 4.64
N VAL A 93 6.09 -4.42 4.33
CA VAL A 93 6.61 -4.44 2.95
C VAL A 93 6.57 -5.86 2.37
N ASP A 94 6.96 -6.87 3.14
CA ASP A 94 6.88 -8.28 2.71
C ASP A 94 5.43 -8.68 2.41
N ALA A 95 4.50 -8.35 3.30
CA ALA A 95 3.08 -8.59 3.09
C ALA A 95 2.53 -7.86 1.84
N TYR A 96 3.05 -6.68 1.52
CA TYR A 96 2.70 -5.97 0.29
C TYR A 96 3.17 -6.72 -0.97
N PHE A 97 4.37 -7.26 -0.99
CA PHE A 97 4.86 -8.07 -2.11
C PHE A 97 4.06 -9.37 -2.28
N GLU A 98 3.71 -10.04 -1.20
CA GLU A 98 2.80 -11.21 -1.23
C GLU A 98 1.42 -10.84 -1.84
N TRP A 99 0.88 -9.68 -1.46
CA TRP A 99 -0.37 -9.19 -2.05
C TRP A 99 -0.24 -8.91 -3.54
N LEU A 100 0.86 -8.32 -4.00
CA LEU A 100 1.11 -8.08 -5.43
C LEU A 100 1.12 -9.38 -6.23
N GLU A 101 1.83 -10.40 -5.75
CA GLU A 101 1.91 -11.72 -6.41
C GLU A 101 0.54 -12.36 -6.56
N THR A 102 -0.30 -12.30 -5.52
CA THR A 102 -1.66 -12.89 -5.56
C THR A 102 -2.60 -12.09 -6.47
N SER A 103 -2.49 -10.77 -6.49
CA SER A 103 -3.34 -9.90 -7.30
C SER A 103 -3.09 -10.05 -8.81
N THR A 104 -1.85 -10.28 -9.22
CA THR A 104 -1.48 -10.49 -10.63
C THR A 104 -1.94 -11.85 -11.17
N VAL A 105 -2.12 -12.84 -10.31
CA VAL A 105 -2.60 -14.19 -10.71
C VAL A 105 -4.09 -14.15 -11.07
N ASP A 106 -4.90 -13.39 -10.34
CA ASP A 106 -6.35 -13.29 -10.58
C ASP A 106 -6.69 -12.55 -11.88
N GLU A 107 -5.90 -11.57 -12.29
CA GLU A 107 -6.09 -10.85 -13.56
C GLU A 107 -5.81 -11.74 -14.77
N ASN A 108 -4.86 -12.66 -14.69
CA ASN A 108 -4.55 -13.60 -15.77
C ASN A 108 -5.55 -14.76 -15.88
N ALA A 109 -6.29 -15.07 -14.81
CA ALA A 109 -7.29 -16.15 -14.82
C ALA A 109 -8.60 -15.75 -15.52
N THR A 110 -8.91 -14.47 -15.66
CA THR A 110 -10.13 -13.94 -16.30
C THR A 110 -9.97 -13.64 -17.79
N GLY A 111 -8.78 -13.80 -18.37
CA GLY A 111 -8.46 -13.44 -19.77
C GLY A 111 -8.71 -14.54 -20.82
N ASP A 112 -9.09 -15.77 -20.44
CA ASP A 112 -9.19 -16.91 -21.40
C ASP A 112 -10.61 -17.47 -21.57
N GLN A 113 -11.59 -16.60 -21.84
CA GLN A 113 -12.90 -17.06 -22.34
C GLN A 113 -13.50 -16.10 -23.38
N THR A 114 -12.86 -15.95 -24.54
CA THR A 114 -13.55 -15.55 -25.77
C THR A 114 -12.79 -15.98 -27.02
N ALA A 115 -12.93 -17.22 -27.41
CA ALA A 115 -12.76 -17.63 -28.82
C ALA A 115 -13.44 -18.99 -29.01
N THR A 116 -14.60 -19.01 -29.63
CA THR A 116 -15.00 -19.89 -30.72
C THR A 116 -16.51 -20.04 -30.76
N GLU A 117 -17.15 -19.29 -31.60
CA GLU A 117 -18.29 -19.81 -32.38
C GLU A 117 -18.20 -19.27 -33.80
N SER A 118 -17.82 -20.15 -34.71
CA SER A 118 -17.97 -19.96 -36.13
C SER A 118 -19.42 -20.21 -36.52
N PRO A 119 -20.05 -19.38 -37.36
CA PRO A 119 -21.35 -19.72 -37.94
C PRO A 119 -21.16 -20.74 -39.03
N THR A 120 -21.87 -21.84 -38.92
CA THR A 120 -22.08 -22.82 -39.98
C THR A 120 -22.94 -22.22 -41.08
N GLU A 121 -22.39 -22.25 -42.26
CA GLU A 121 -23.02 -22.00 -43.54
C GLU A 121 -24.19 -22.96 -43.78
N THR A 122 -25.37 -22.43 -44.06
CA THR A 122 -26.51 -23.22 -44.54
C THR A 122 -26.69 -22.96 -46.02
N ASP A 123 -26.42 -24.00 -46.79
CA ASP A 123 -26.58 -24.06 -48.21
C ASP A 123 -28.06 -24.11 -48.62
N ILE A 124 -28.37 -23.51 -49.72
CA ILE A 124 -29.71 -23.33 -50.28
C ILE A 124 -29.84 -24.19 -51.54
N SER A 125 -30.92 -24.85 -51.60
CA SER A 125 -31.51 -25.31 -52.90
C SER A 125 -32.91 -24.81 -53.03
#